data_e4624e8a41a45886a72af99c097f0380
#
_entry.id   e4624e8a41a45886a72af99c097f0380
#
_cell.length_a   1.000
_cell.length_b   1.000
_cell.length_c   1.000
_cell.angle_alpha   90.00
_cell.angle_beta   90.00
_cell.angle_gamma   90.00
#
_symmetry.space_group_name_H-M   'P 1'
#
loop_
_entity.id
_entity.type
_entity.pdbx_description
1 polymer ?
#
loop_
_entity_poly.entity_id
_entity_poly.type
_entity_poly.pdbx_seq_one_letter_code
_entity_poly.pdbx_strand_id
1 'polypeptide(L)'
;MKLNQSAPNFSLNDLEGNEHRLADYRGGVVIINFWSAECPHAARVDLGLLPLMEKWGDDVHLLQIASNGNEPIEMLKSVADERGANPILHDADHKVADLYEATNTPHIYILDAEGVLQYHGAYDDVAFRQRVATRNYLRDAVESLLKGSKPQVTSVSPFGCTIARMD
;
A
#
# COMPACT_ATOMS: atom_id res chain seq x y z
N MET A 1 12.84 3.07 8.10
CA MET A 1 12.96 2.31 6.84
C MET A 1 13.62 3.17 5.78
N LYS A 2 14.59 2.62 5.05
CA LYS A 2 15.44 3.43 4.16
C LYS A 2 15.32 2.98 2.70
N LEU A 3 15.34 3.96 1.80
CA LEU A 3 15.43 3.73 0.36
C LEU A 3 16.70 2.96 0.01
N ASN A 4 16.61 2.16 -1.05
CA ASN A 4 17.72 1.34 -1.57
C ASN A 4 18.18 0.24 -0.61
N GLN A 5 17.38 -0.09 0.40
CA GLN A 5 17.63 -1.20 1.31
C GLN A 5 16.48 -2.21 1.24
N SER A 6 16.77 -3.46 1.58
CA SER A 6 15.74 -4.50 1.62
C SER A 6 14.64 -4.11 2.61
N ALA A 7 13.40 -4.22 2.17
CA ALA A 7 12.25 -3.99 3.04
C ALA A 7 12.16 -5.10 4.08
N PRO A 8 11.77 -4.77 5.34
CA PRO A 8 11.60 -5.79 6.36
C PRO A 8 10.56 -6.83 5.96
N ASN A 9 10.90 -8.11 6.14
CA ASN A 9 9.97 -9.21 5.90
C ASN A 9 8.85 -9.22 6.95
N PHE A 10 7.68 -9.69 6.54
CA PHE A 10 6.56 -9.91 7.44
C PHE A 10 5.69 -11.04 6.91
N SER A 11 4.84 -11.55 7.79
CA SER A 11 3.80 -12.51 7.46
C SER A 11 2.51 -12.06 8.14
N LEU A 12 1.44 -11.97 7.38
CA LEU A 12 0.12 -11.60 7.89
C LEU A 12 -0.94 -12.52 7.27
N ASN A 13 -1.99 -12.78 8.02
CA ASN A 13 -3.16 -13.45 7.48
C ASN A 13 -4.09 -12.43 6.83
N ASP A 14 -4.74 -12.82 5.74
CA ASP A 14 -5.82 -12.02 5.17
C ASP A 14 -7.11 -12.23 5.99
N LEU A 15 -8.18 -11.56 5.59
CA LEU A 15 -9.45 -11.62 6.32
C LEU A 15 -10.11 -13.00 6.30
N GLU A 16 -9.66 -13.89 5.43
CA GLU A 16 -10.16 -15.26 5.29
C GLU A 16 -9.23 -16.29 5.94
N GLY A 17 -8.15 -15.84 6.57
CA GLY A 17 -7.21 -16.72 7.28
C GLY A 17 -6.07 -17.26 6.44
N ASN A 18 -5.91 -16.83 5.19
CA ASN A 18 -4.80 -17.25 4.35
C ASN A 18 -3.54 -16.44 4.68
N GLU A 19 -2.42 -17.13 4.87
CA GLU A 19 -1.15 -16.49 5.19
C GLU A 19 -0.51 -15.89 3.94
N HIS A 20 0.01 -14.66 4.08
CA HIS A 20 0.78 -13.96 3.05
C HIS A 20 2.12 -13.55 3.62
N ARG A 21 3.20 -13.96 2.98
CA ARG A 21 4.57 -13.60 3.35
C ARG A 21 5.15 -12.69 2.29
N LEU A 22 5.74 -11.59 2.70
CA LEU A 22 6.35 -10.65 1.75
C LEU A 22 7.36 -11.36 0.83
N ALA A 23 8.17 -12.24 1.39
CA ALA A 23 9.21 -12.95 0.63
C ALA A 23 8.65 -13.79 -0.55
N ASP A 24 7.39 -14.21 -0.49
CA ASP A 24 6.76 -15.01 -1.55
C ASP A 24 6.44 -14.19 -2.80
N TYR A 25 6.52 -12.88 -2.73
CA TYR A 25 6.19 -11.96 -3.82
C TYR A 25 7.43 -11.43 -4.56
N ARG A 26 8.61 -11.94 -4.25
CA ARG A 26 9.83 -11.56 -4.97
C ARG A 26 9.78 -12.03 -6.42
N GLY A 27 10.45 -11.30 -7.30
CA GLY A 27 10.46 -11.56 -8.74
C GLY A 27 9.57 -10.62 -9.53
N GLY A 28 8.71 -9.85 -8.86
CA GLY A 28 7.90 -8.80 -9.45
C GLY A 28 7.95 -7.54 -8.60
N VAL A 29 7.43 -6.45 -9.13
CA VAL A 29 7.26 -5.21 -8.35
C VAL A 29 6.17 -5.45 -7.31
N VAL A 30 6.42 -5.03 -6.07
CA VAL A 30 5.45 -5.15 -4.96
C VAL A 30 5.05 -3.77 -4.48
N ILE A 31 3.74 -3.53 -4.44
CA ILE A 31 3.15 -2.34 -3.84
C ILE A 31 2.59 -2.76 -2.48
N ILE A 32 3.02 -2.09 -1.43
CA ILE A 32 2.43 -2.22 -0.09
C ILE A 32 1.67 -0.93 0.18
N ASN A 33 0.38 -1.05 0.47
CA ASN A 33 -0.46 0.09 0.83
C ASN A 33 -1.11 -0.15 2.19
N PHE A 34 -0.94 0.78 3.10
CA PHE A 34 -1.69 0.77 4.37
C PHE A 34 -3.08 1.31 4.11
N TRP A 35 -4.06 0.46 4.27
CA TRP A 35 -5.44 0.60 3.81
C TRP A 35 -6.41 0.78 4.98
N SER A 36 -7.52 1.46 4.75
CA SER A 36 -8.56 1.69 5.75
C SER A 36 -9.94 1.55 5.13
N ALA A 37 -10.85 0.93 5.87
CA ALA A 37 -12.25 0.82 5.46
C ALA A 37 -12.97 2.17 5.56
N GLU A 38 -12.66 2.97 6.58
CA GLU A 38 -13.36 4.24 6.84
C GLU A 38 -12.74 5.46 6.17
N CYS A 39 -11.46 5.40 5.79
CA CYS A 39 -10.76 6.56 5.27
C CYS A 39 -11.17 6.87 3.82
N PRO A 40 -11.72 8.06 3.55
CA PRO A 40 -12.11 8.43 2.18
C PRO A 40 -10.91 8.55 1.24
N HIS A 41 -9.73 8.86 1.75
CA HIS A 41 -8.50 8.92 0.94
C HIS A 41 -8.06 7.53 0.50
N ALA A 42 -8.20 6.52 1.36
CA ALA A 42 -7.95 5.13 0.98
C ALA A 42 -8.96 4.64 -0.06
N ALA A 43 -10.23 5.00 0.08
CA ALA A 43 -11.27 4.67 -0.89
C ALA A 43 -10.96 5.26 -2.27
N ARG A 44 -10.51 6.50 -2.30
CA ARG A 44 -10.13 7.18 -3.54
C ARG A 44 -8.97 6.48 -4.23
N VAL A 45 -7.98 6.03 -3.46
CA VAL A 45 -6.83 5.28 -4.01
C VAL A 45 -7.29 3.98 -4.65
N ASP A 46 -8.19 3.23 -4.01
CA ASP A 46 -8.72 1.99 -4.58
C ASP A 46 -9.35 2.22 -5.96
N LEU A 47 -10.10 3.31 -6.14
CA LEU A 47 -10.71 3.65 -7.43
C LEU A 47 -9.68 3.83 -8.55
N GLY A 48 -8.52 4.38 -8.24
CA GLY A 48 -7.45 4.59 -9.21
C GLY A 48 -6.50 3.42 -9.36
N LEU A 49 -6.19 2.75 -8.26
CA LEU A 49 -5.15 1.72 -8.22
C LEU A 49 -5.63 0.37 -8.76
N LEU A 50 -6.85 -0.05 -8.43
CA LEU A 50 -7.32 -1.38 -8.84
C LEU A 50 -7.36 -1.54 -10.37
N PRO A 51 -7.80 -0.55 -11.17
CA PRO A 51 -7.68 -0.63 -12.63
C PRO A 51 -6.23 -0.72 -13.12
N LEU A 52 -5.29 -0.04 -12.46
CA LEU A 52 -3.87 -0.13 -12.80
C LEU A 52 -3.34 -1.55 -12.56
N MET A 53 -3.77 -2.20 -11.48
CA MET A 53 -3.36 -3.57 -11.18
C MET A 53 -3.81 -4.54 -12.28
N GLU A 54 -5.00 -4.37 -12.83
CA GLU A 54 -5.48 -5.17 -13.97
C GLU A 54 -4.58 -4.97 -15.20
N LYS A 55 -4.21 -3.72 -15.47
CA LYS A 55 -3.35 -3.37 -16.59
C LYS A 55 -1.95 -4.01 -16.46
N TRP A 56 -1.37 -3.98 -15.26
CA TRP A 56 -0.02 -4.51 -15.03
C TRP A 56 0.02 -6.05 -14.93
N GLY A 57 -1.09 -6.67 -14.54
CA GLY A 57 -1.19 -8.13 -14.45
C GLY A 57 -0.23 -8.74 -13.44
N ASP A 58 0.41 -9.84 -13.80
CA ASP A 58 1.25 -10.62 -12.90
C ASP A 58 2.63 -9.99 -12.63
N ASP A 59 2.99 -8.93 -13.31
CA ASP A 59 4.28 -8.25 -13.12
C ASP A 59 4.32 -7.38 -11.87
N VAL A 60 3.17 -7.05 -11.30
CA VAL A 60 3.03 -6.20 -10.12
C VAL A 60 2.08 -6.86 -9.13
N HIS A 61 2.48 -6.91 -7.87
CA HIS A 61 1.68 -7.45 -6.77
C HIS A 61 1.27 -6.34 -5.82
N LEU A 62 0.03 -6.38 -5.34
CA LEU A 62 -0.49 -5.40 -4.38
C LEU A 62 -0.80 -6.10 -3.06
N LEU A 63 -0.18 -5.61 -1.99
CA LEU A 63 -0.47 -6.03 -0.63
C LEU A 63 -1.14 -4.86 0.11
N GLN A 64 -2.44 -4.98 0.37
CA GLN A 64 -3.20 -3.98 1.12
C GLN A 64 -3.26 -4.42 2.58
N ILE A 65 -2.79 -3.56 3.50
CA ILE A 65 -2.64 -3.90 4.92
C ILE A 65 -3.56 -3.01 5.75
N ALA A 66 -4.45 -3.63 6.52
CA ALA A 66 -5.34 -2.94 7.46
C ALA A 66 -4.73 -2.99 8.85
N SER A 67 -4.27 -1.84 9.35
CA SER A 67 -3.61 -1.70 10.65
C SER A 67 -4.37 -0.83 11.64
N ASN A 68 -5.55 -0.31 11.28
CA ASN A 68 -6.36 0.49 12.20
C ASN A 68 -6.99 -0.37 13.29
N GLY A 69 -6.71 -0.05 14.55
CA GLY A 69 -7.27 -0.78 15.69
C GLY A 69 -8.75 -0.51 15.95
N ASN A 70 -9.31 0.54 15.34
CA ASN A 70 -10.70 0.94 15.52
C ASN A 70 -11.63 0.48 14.39
N GLU A 71 -11.15 -0.39 13.50
CA GLU A 71 -11.97 -0.94 12.41
C GLU A 71 -12.20 -2.43 12.64
N PRO A 72 -13.44 -2.84 13.02
CA PRO A 72 -13.75 -4.26 13.25
C PRO A 72 -13.60 -5.11 11.98
N ILE A 73 -13.31 -6.39 12.16
CA ILE A 73 -13.07 -7.30 11.03
C ILE A 73 -14.30 -7.41 10.09
N GLU A 74 -15.50 -7.34 10.61
CA GLU A 74 -16.72 -7.36 9.79
C GLU A 74 -16.82 -6.13 8.88
N MET A 75 -16.41 -4.98 9.40
CA MET A 75 -16.34 -3.75 8.60
C MET A 75 -15.28 -3.89 7.50
N LEU A 76 -14.11 -4.40 7.83
CA LEU A 76 -13.04 -4.62 6.85
C LEU A 76 -13.51 -5.54 5.72
N LYS A 77 -14.16 -6.65 6.06
CA LYS A 77 -14.69 -7.60 5.08
C LYS A 77 -15.75 -6.97 4.17
N SER A 78 -16.71 -6.27 4.76
CA SER A 78 -17.80 -5.63 4.03
C SER A 78 -17.28 -4.60 3.04
N VAL A 79 -16.38 -3.72 3.48
CA VAL A 79 -15.85 -2.64 2.64
C VAL A 79 -14.90 -3.20 1.58
N ALA A 80 -14.07 -4.19 1.92
CA ALA A 80 -13.18 -4.83 0.96
C ALA A 80 -13.97 -5.50 -0.17
N ASP A 81 -15.06 -6.19 0.15
CA ASP A 81 -15.93 -6.81 -0.84
C ASP A 81 -16.59 -5.75 -1.72
N GLU A 82 -17.12 -4.69 -1.12
CA GLU A 82 -17.76 -3.61 -1.83
C GLU A 82 -16.82 -2.92 -2.83
N ARG A 83 -15.57 -2.70 -2.44
CA ARG A 83 -14.56 -2.05 -3.29
C ARG A 83 -13.85 -3.00 -4.26
N GLY A 84 -14.01 -4.32 -4.08
CA GLY A 84 -13.23 -5.31 -4.83
C GLY A 84 -11.75 -5.26 -4.46
N ALA A 85 -11.43 -4.95 -3.21
CA ALA A 85 -10.07 -4.70 -2.75
C ALA A 85 -9.37 -5.91 -2.13
N ASN A 86 -10.05 -7.07 -2.04
CA ASN A 86 -9.45 -8.27 -1.47
C ASN A 86 -8.29 -8.80 -2.31
N PRO A 87 -7.28 -9.46 -1.69
CA PRO A 87 -7.21 -9.74 -0.25
C PRO A 87 -6.73 -8.53 0.56
N ILE A 88 -7.30 -8.36 1.75
CA ILE A 88 -6.81 -7.39 2.74
C ILE A 88 -6.06 -8.16 3.82
N LEU A 89 -4.81 -7.80 4.07
CA LEU A 89 -3.99 -8.40 5.12
C LEU A 89 -4.27 -7.68 6.44
N HIS A 90 -4.48 -8.44 7.51
CA HIS A 90 -4.90 -7.87 8.78
C HIS A 90 -3.72 -7.76 9.76
N ASP A 91 -3.30 -6.54 10.02
CA ASP A 91 -2.24 -6.17 10.97
C ASP A 91 -2.90 -5.66 12.26
N ALA A 92 -3.57 -6.57 12.98
CA ALA A 92 -4.45 -6.22 14.10
C ALA A 92 -3.72 -5.51 15.25
N ASP A 93 -2.44 -5.81 15.46
CA ASP A 93 -1.63 -5.26 16.55
C ASP A 93 -0.66 -4.16 16.08
N HIS A 94 -0.80 -3.68 14.86
CA HIS A 94 0.00 -2.59 14.27
C HIS A 94 1.50 -2.89 14.14
N LYS A 95 1.90 -4.13 14.27
CA LYS A 95 3.33 -4.49 14.24
C LYS A 95 3.96 -4.19 12.89
N VAL A 96 3.27 -4.50 11.80
CA VAL A 96 3.80 -4.23 10.47
C VAL A 96 3.79 -2.73 10.18
N ALA A 97 2.74 -2.01 10.58
CA ALA A 97 2.72 -0.55 10.47
C ALA A 97 3.89 0.08 11.22
N ASP A 98 4.20 -0.40 12.43
CA ASP A 98 5.34 0.09 13.21
C ASP A 98 6.66 -0.26 12.54
N LEU A 99 6.79 -1.48 12.04
CA LEU A 99 8.00 -1.95 11.35
C LEU A 99 8.33 -1.11 10.12
N TYR A 100 7.30 -0.67 9.39
CA TYR A 100 7.44 0.17 8.20
C TYR A 100 7.39 1.66 8.51
N GLU A 101 7.19 2.04 9.77
CA GLU A 101 7.03 3.42 10.20
C GLU A 101 5.88 4.11 9.46
N ALA A 102 4.82 3.36 9.17
CA ALA A 102 3.65 3.88 8.48
C ALA A 102 2.83 4.78 9.40
N THR A 103 2.39 5.91 8.88
CA THR A 103 1.69 6.94 9.67
C THR A 103 0.27 7.20 9.20
N ASN A 104 -0.02 6.94 7.93
CA ASN A 104 -1.28 7.34 7.31
C ASN A 104 -1.89 6.21 6.49
N THR A 105 -3.15 6.38 6.15
CA THR A 105 -3.83 5.58 5.13
C THR A 105 -4.39 6.56 4.07
N PRO A 106 -4.01 6.47 2.79
CA PRO A 106 -3.01 5.54 2.25
C PRO A 106 -1.58 5.91 2.63
N HIS A 107 -0.70 4.94 2.67
CA HIS A 107 0.74 5.14 2.78
C HIS A 107 1.39 4.06 1.93
N ILE A 108 2.08 4.46 0.88
CA ILE A 108 2.55 3.58 -0.19
C ILE A 108 4.03 3.25 0.01
N TYR A 109 4.38 1.98 -0.21
CA TYR A 109 5.77 1.50 -0.28
C TYR A 109 5.88 0.66 -1.54
N ILE A 110 6.87 0.93 -2.38
CA ILE A 110 7.08 0.21 -3.64
C ILE A 110 8.45 -0.46 -3.61
N LEU A 111 8.45 -1.78 -3.81
CA LEU A 111 9.64 -2.62 -3.80
C LEU A 111 9.91 -3.11 -5.23
N ASP A 112 11.20 -3.20 -5.57
CA ASP A 112 11.60 -3.83 -6.82
C ASP A 112 11.54 -5.37 -6.71
N ALA A 113 11.94 -6.06 -7.78
CA ALA A 113 11.87 -7.52 -7.85
C ALA A 113 12.74 -8.23 -6.81
N GLU A 114 13.75 -7.57 -6.27
CA GLU A 114 14.61 -8.09 -5.22
C GLU A 114 14.12 -7.75 -3.80
N GLY A 115 12.98 -7.06 -3.68
CA GLY A 115 12.44 -6.66 -2.39
C GLY A 115 13.08 -5.40 -1.80
N VAL A 116 13.76 -4.60 -2.62
CA VAL A 116 14.42 -3.37 -2.20
C VAL A 116 13.47 -2.18 -2.34
N LEU A 117 13.41 -1.34 -1.32
CA LEU A 117 12.53 -0.16 -1.30
C LEU A 117 13.01 0.89 -2.30
N GLN A 118 12.15 1.25 -3.24
CA GLN A 118 12.44 2.22 -4.28
C GLN A 118 11.60 3.49 -4.19
N TYR A 119 10.45 3.43 -3.51
CA TYR A 119 9.58 4.59 -3.30
C TYR A 119 8.76 4.41 -2.02
N HIS A 120 8.50 5.50 -1.29
CA HIS A 120 7.48 5.49 -0.24
C HIS A 120 6.82 6.86 -0.09
N GLY A 121 5.57 6.86 0.35
CA GLY A 121 4.83 8.07 0.66
C GLY A 121 3.47 8.12 0.00
N ALA A 122 3.15 9.29 -0.60
CA ALA A 122 1.84 9.58 -1.17
C ALA A 122 1.58 8.79 -2.46
N TYR A 123 0.31 8.46 -2.70
CA TYR A 123 -0.17 7.84 -3.93
C TYR A 123 -0.06 8.80 -5.12
N ASP A 124 -0.51 10.03 -4.94
CA ASP A 124 -0.49 11.09 -5.95
C ASP A 124 -0.28 12.46 -5.26
N ASP A 125 -0.40 13.55 -6.01
CA ASP A 125 -0.14 14.88 -5.50
C ASP A 125 -1.38 15.60 -4.94
N VAL A 126 -2.47 14.88 -4.71
CA VAL A 126 -3.63 15.43 -4.01
C VAL A 126 -3.27 15.74 -2.56
N ALA A 127 -3.61 16.94 -2.11
CA ALA A 127 -3.35 17.45 -0.77
C ALA A 127 -4.40 18.52 -0.42
N PHE A 128 -4.29 19.13 0.77
CA PHE A 128 -5.27 20.13 1.22
C PHE A 128 -5.53 21.26 0.22
N ARG A 129 -4.49 21.70 -0.48
CA ARG A 129 -4.59 22.83 -1.43
C ARG A 129 -4.66 22.38 -2.88
N GLN A 130 -4.56 21.09 -3.14
CA GLN A 130 -4.63 20.53 -4.50
C GLN A 130 -5.56 19.33 -4.48
N ARG A 131 -6.79 19.52 -4.90
CA ARG A 131 -7.84 18.50 -4.80
C ARG A 131 -7.94 17.61 -6.03
N VAL A 132 -7.32 18.00 -7.13
CA VAL A 132 -7.29 17.23 -8.37
C VAL A 132 -5.86 16.81 -8.64
N ALA A 133 -5.67 15.50 -8.88
CA ALA A 133 -4.34 14.97 -9.14
C ALA A 133 -3.83 15.44 -10.51
N THR A 134 -2.59 15.92 -10.54
CA THR A 134 -1.85 16.21 -11.78
C THR A 134 -0.73 15.22 -11.99
N ARG A 135 -0.34 14.48 -10.94
CA ARG A 135 0.76 13.54 -10.97
C ARG A 135 0.44 12.33 -10.10
N ASN A 136 0.67 11.13 -10.61
CA ASN A 136 0.50 9.88 -9.87
C ASN A 136 1.87 9.27 -9.58
N TYR A 137 2.36 9.49 -8.37
CA TYR A 137 3.69 9.04 -7.94
C TYR A 137 3.81 7.51 -7.94
N LEU A 138 2.76 6.81 -7.53
CA LEU A 138 2.76 5.33 -7.52
C LEU A 138 2.90 4.80 -8.94
N ARG A 139 2.06 5.25 -9.86
CA ARG A 139 2.11 4.81 -11.25
C ARG A 139 3.47 5.08 -11.87
N ASP A 140 3.99 6.28 -11.68
CA ASP A 140 5.28 6.68 -12.24
C ASP A 140 6.41 5.79 -11.72
N ALA A 141 6.42 5.51 -10.42
CA ALA A 141 7.42 4.66 -9.80
C ALA A 141 7.36 3.21 -10.31
N VAL A 142 6.16 2.64 -10.36
CA VAL A 142 5.96 1.27 -10.85
C VAL A 142 6.37 1.15 -12.32
N GLU A 143 5.95 2.08 -13.15
CA GLU A 143 6.27 2.06 -14.58
C GLU A 143 7.76 2.23 -14.83
N SER A 144 8.45 3.04 -14.02
CA SER A 144 9.92 3.14 -14.08
C SER A 144 10.58 1.79 -13.78
N LEU A 145 10.15 1.13 -12.71
CA LEU A 145 10.71 -0.18 -12.32
C LEU A 145 10.44 -1.25 -13.36
N LEU A 146 9.27 -1.25 -13.97
CA LEU A 146 8.93 -2.20 -15.04
C LEU A 146 9.81 -2.02 -16.28
N LYS A 147 10.33 -0.81 -16.51
CA LYS A 147 11.25 -0.52 -17.60
C LYS A 147 12.73 -0.75 -17.22
N GLY A 148 12.99 -1.22 -16.00
CA GLY A 148 14.34 -1.42 -15.50
C GLY A 148 15.04 -0.16 -15.01
N SER A 149 14.28 0.91 -14.75
CA SER A 149 14.80 2.21 -14.29
C SER A 149 14.37 2.46 -12.85
N LYS A 150 15.09 3.33 -12.15
CA LYS A 150 14.69 3.79 -10.82
C LYS A 150 13.68 4.94 -10.95
N PRO A 151 12.73 5.08 -10.00
CA PRO A 151 11.84 6.24 -9.99
C PRO A 151 12.61 7.55 -9.85
N GLN A 152 12.15 8.60 -10.53
CA GLN A 152 12.73 9.94 -10.37
C GLN A 152 12.38 10.53 -9.01
N VAL A 153 11.14 10.35 -8.58
CA VAL A 153 10.68 10.76 -7.25
C VAL A 153 10.65 9.52 -6.37
N THR A 154 11.38 9.55 -5.25
CA THR A 154 11.57 8.40 -4.39
C THR A 154 10.84 8.51 -3.06
N SER A 155 10.39 9.71 -2.68
CA SER A 155 9.69 9.95 -1.42
C SER A 155 8.84 11.21 -1.51
N VAL A 156 7.60 11.11 -1.05
CA VAL A 156 6.68 12.23 -0.91
C VAL A 156 5.91 12.03 0.41
N SER A 157 5.72 13.08 1.18
CA SER A 157 4.96 12.97 2.44
C SER A 157 3.58 12.36 2.17
N PRO A 158 3.18 11.32 2.92
CA PRO A 158 1.86 10.71 2.72
C PRO A 158 0.75 11.69 3.09
N PHE A 159 -0.37 11.59 2.39
CA PHE A 159 -1.55 12.41 2.64
C PHE A 159 -2.75 11.50 2.85
N GLY A 160 -3.37 11.61 4.01
CA GLY A 160 -4.53 10.77 4.35
C GLY A 160 -4.84 10.82 5.83
N CYS A 161 -5.61 9.82 6.28
CA CYS A 161 -6.01 9.70 7.67
C CYS A 161 -4.89 9.07 8.51
N THR A 162 -4.76 9.47 9.76
CA THR A 162 -3.76 8.87 10.67
C THR A 162 -4.15 7.43 10.99
N ILE A 163 -3.17 6.53 10.98
CA ILE A 163 -3.39 5.14 11.40
C ILE A 163 -3.74 5.12 12.89
N ALA A 164 -4.89 4.56 13.22
CA ALA A 164 -5.36 4.45 14.61
C ALA A 164 -4.66 3.28 15.31
N ARG A 165 -3.74 3.61 16.19
CA ARG A 165 -3.05 2.63 17.03
C ARG A 165 -3.75 2.60 18.39
N MET A 166 -4.24 1.40 18.74
CA MET A 166 -4.95 1.18 20.01
C MET A 166 -4.08 0.32 20.93
N ASP A 167 -3.96 0.75 22.17
CA ASP A 167 -3.22 -0.02 23.19
C ASP A 167 -4.00 -1.21 23.70
#